data_1e1e2479f88bb7457fd4df324900652b
#
_entry.id   1e1e2479f88bb7457fd4df324900652b
#
_cell.length_a   1.000
_cell.length_b   1.000
_cell.length_c   1.000
_cell.angle_alpha   90.00
_cell.angle_beta   90.00
_cell.angle_gamma   90.00
#
_symmetry.space_group_name_H-M   'P 1'
#
loop_
_entity.id
_entity.type
_entity.pdbx_description
1 polymer ?
#
loop_
_entity_poly.entity_id
_entity_poly.type
_entity_poly.pdbx_seq_one_letter_code
_entity_poly.pdbx_strand_id
1 'polypeptide(L)'
;MKILIVSFYYSPELGAAPSRITNMAEGLKSQGAEVDVLTCLPNYPQGQIFEGYRGRLSKKEKINGINVYRYWTYATVSKNPFKRAVSMMSFATMLWLFAFKIKKIQGYDRVIIQSPPLPVAGSAITLFKKIFGRKTLVNISDLWPLSAVELGAMREGGKIYDIFAWIERYIYRNADGIFGQSEEII
;
A
#
# COMPACT_ATOMS: atom_id res chain seq x y z
N MET A 1 18.91 -0.93 -10.78
CA MET A 1 17.89 0.00 -10.26
C MET A 1 17.32 -0.59 -8.97
N LYS A 2 17.19 0.26 -7.95
CA LYS A 2 16.65 -0.16 -6.66
C LYS A 2 15.25 0.38 -6.42
N ILE A 3 14.29 -0.51 -6.16
CA ILE A 3 12.86 -0.20 -6.09
C ILE A 3 12.33 -0.59 -4.71
N LEU A 4 11.55 0.30 -4.10
CA LEU A 4 10.70 -0.01 -2.95
C LEU A 4 9.25 -0.10 -3.40
N ILE A 5 8.58 -1.19 -3.07
CA ILE A 5 7.13 -1.33 -3.27
C ILE A 5 6.44 -1.12 -1.92
N VAL A 6 5.51 -0.18 -1.86
CA VAL A 6 4.65 0.07 -0.68
C VAL A 6 3.26 -0.45 -0.98
N SER A 7 2.82 -1.45 -0.24
CA SER A 7 1.51 -2.09 -0.41
C SER A 7 0.88 -2.43 0.93
N PHE A 8 -0.45 -2.43 0.99
CA PHE A 8 -1.17 -2.93 2.16
C PHE A 8 -1.17 -4.46 2.22
N TYR A 9 -1.18 -5.13 1.06
CA TYR A 9 -1.21 -6.59 0.94
C TYR A 9 0.04 -7.12 0.25
N TYR A 10 0.56 -8.25 0.74
CA TYR A 10 1.69 -8.96 0.14
C TYR A 10 1.72 -10.43 0.62
N SER A 11 2.40 -11.32 -0.14
CA SER A 11 2.66 -12.70 0.32
C SER A 11 3.12 -12.74 1.79
N PRO A 12 2.69 -13.71 2.64
CA PRO A 12 1.99 -14.94 2.31
C PRO A 12 0.45 -14.83 2.29
N GLU A 13 -0.12 -13.65 2.27
CA GLU A 13 -1.56 -13.45 2.11
C GLU A 13 -2.04 -13.98 0.77
N LEU A 14 -3.27 -14.51 0.72
CA LEU A 14 -3.87 -15.11 -0.46
C LEU A 14 -5.00 -14.23 -1.01
N GLY A 15 -5.05 -14.06 -2.31
CA GLY A 15 -6.08 -13.28 -3.01
C GLY A 15 -5.53 -12.46 -4.16
N ALA A 16 -6.39 -11.80 -4.92
CA ALA A 16 -6.01 -11.07 -6.13
C ALA A 16 -4.97 -9.96 -5.86
N ALA A 17 -5.20 -9.14 -4.82
CA ALA A 17 -4.30 -8.02 -4.50
C ALA A 17 -2.92 -8.49 -4.03
N PRO A 18 -2.78 -9.39 -3.03
CA PRO A 18 -1.48 -9.90 -2.63
C PRO A 18 -0.72 -10.58 -3.76
N SER A 19 -1.38 -11.46 -4.53
CA SER A 19 -0.75 -12.19 -5.64
C SER A 19 -0.21 -11.25 -6.70
N ARG A 20 -0.96 -10.23 -7.07
CA ARG A 20 -0.56 -9.23 -8.05
C ARG A 20 0.70 -8.47 -7.63
N ILE A 21 0.75 -8.01 -6.38
CA ILE A 21 1.91 -7.27 -5.89
C ILE A 21 3.12 -8.19 -5.75
N THR A 22 2.92 -9.44 -5.34
CA THR A 22 3.97 -10.45 -5.28
C THR A 22 4.55 -10.70 -6.68
N ASN A 23 3.69 -10.94 -7.68
CA ASN A 23 4.12 -11.15 -9.06
C ASN A 23 4.84 -9.93 -9.64
N MET A 24 4.36 -8.71 -9.34
CA MET A 24 5.05 -7.47 -9.73
C MET A 24 6.45 -7.40 -9.14
N ALA A 25 6.60 -7.67 -7.84
CA ALA A 25 7.89 -7.61 -7.16
C ALA A 25 8.87 -8.67 -7.72
N GLU A 26 8.40 -9.88 -7.96
CA GLU A 26 9.20 -10.96 -8.54
C GLU A 26 9.54 -10.68 -10.01
N GLY A 27 8.60 -10.15 -10.79
CA GLY A 27 8.82 -9.75 -12.18
C GLY A 27 9.88 -8.65 -12.30
N LEU A 28 9.80 -7.61 -11.49
CA LEU A 28 10.83 -6.55 -11.46
C LEU A 28 12.21 -7.10 -11.05
N LYS A 29 12.23 -8.00 -10.08
CA LYS A 29 13.47 -8.67 -9.66
C LYS A 29 14.06 -9.54 -10.78
N SER A 30 13.24 -10.30 -11.50
CA SER A 30 13.71 -11.14 -12.61
C SER A 30 14.31 -10.32 -13.76
N GLN A 31 13.88 -9.07 -13.91
CA GLN A 31 14.44 -8.08 -14.86
C GLN A 31 15.69 -7.37 -14.30
N GLY A 32 16.27 -7.85 -13.21
CA GLY A 32 17.51 -7.34 -12.65
C GLY A 32 17.38 -6.15 -11.70
N ALA A 33 16.17 -5.78 -11.28
CA ALA A 33 16.00 -4.77 -10.24
C ALA A 33 16.28 -5.33 -8.83
N GLU A 34 16.89 -4.53 -7.96
CA GLU A 34 16.90 -4.79 -6.52
C GLU A 34 15.56 -4.33 -5.94
N VAL A 35 14.72 -5.26 -5.49
CA VAL A 35 13.37 -4.96 -5.01
C VAL A 35 13.26 -5.25 -3.52
N ASP A 36 12.74 -4.27 -2.77
CA ASP A 36 12.31 -4.42 -1.39
C ASP A 36 10.81 -4.10 -1.29
N VAL A 37 10.11 -4.71 -0.33
CA VAL A 37 8.68 -4.49 -0.10
C VAL A 37 8.44 -3.98 1.31
N LEU A 38 7.59 -2.96 1.42
CA LEU A 38 7.09 -2.39 2.67
C LEU A 38 5.59 -2.66 2.75
N THR A 39 5.15 -3.43 3.73
CA THR A 39 3.76 -3.88 3.86
C THR A 39 3.35 -4.05 5.31
N CYS A 40 2.06 -4.34 5.56
CA CYS A 40 1.61 -4.66 6.91
C CYS A 40 1.91 -6.12 7.30
N LEU A 41 1.74 -6.44 8.58
CA LEU A 41 1.73 -7.83 9.05
C LEU A 41 0.57 -8.58 8.39
N PRO A 42 0.78 -9.81 7.88
CA PRO A 42 -0.22 -10.53 7.10
C PRO A 42 -1.45 -10.84 7.94
N ASN A 43 -2.62 -10.57 7.37
CA ASN A 43 -3.90 -10.69 8.06
C ASN A 43 -5.08 -11.07 7.15
N TYR A 44 -4.91 -10.97 5.83
CA TYR A 44 -5.96 -11.26 4.87
C TYR A 44 -5.87 -12.71 4.36
N PRO A 45 -6.98 -13.44 4.21
CA PRO A 45 -8.38 -12.98 4.28
C PRO A 45 -9.03 -13.08 5.66
N GLN A 46 -8.33 -13.56 6.67
CA GLN A 46 -8.92 -13.92 7.98
C GLN A 46 -9.24 -12.70 8.85
N GLY A 47 -8.64 -11.54 8.60
CA GLY A 47 -8.79 -10.33 9.44
C GLY A 47 -8.17 -10.47 10.82
N GLN A 48 -7.21 -11.36 10.95
CA GLN A 48 -6.40 -11.59 12.13
C GLN A 48 -4.95 -11.75 11.72
N ILE A 49 -4.05 -11.14 12.48
CA ILE A 49 -2.60 -11.31 12.23
C ILE A 49 -2.27 -12.81 12.28
N PHE A 50 -1.60 -13.30 11.25
CA PHE A 50 -1.21 -14.70 11.11
C PHE A 50 -0.33 -15.12 12.29
N GLU A 51 -0.43 -16.39 12.69
CA GLU A 51 0.15 -16.91 13.93
C GLU A 51 1.63 -16.58 14.09
N GLY A 52 2.45 -16.81 13.10
CA GLY A 52 3.90 -16.50 13.12
C GLY A 52 4.27 -15.01 13.19
N TYR A 53 3.26 -14.11 13.23
CA TYR A 53 3.42 -12.65 13.23
C TYR A 53 2.75 -11.96 14.41
N ARG A 54 1.97 -12.69 15.23
CA ARG A 54 1.25 -12.14 16.39
C ARG A 54 2.22 -11.55 17.42
N GLY A 55 1.76 -10.50 18.13
CA GLY A 55 2.54 -9.84 19.18
C GLY A 55 3.71 -8.98 18.69
N ARG A 56 3.88 -8.81 17.38
CA ARG A 56 4.97 -8.01 16.81
C ARG A 56 4.46 -6.65 16.32
N LEU A 57 5.24 -5.60 16.53
CA LEU A 57 5.02 -4.28 15.91
C LEU A 57 5.69 -4.20 14.52
N SER A 58 6.74 -4.97 14.30
CA SER A 58 7.43 -5.04 13.02
C SER A 58 8.14 -6.39 12.85
N LYS A 59 8.33 -6.80 11.59
CA LYS A 59 9.14 -7.96 11.22
C LYS A 59 9.85 -7.68 9.91
N LYS A 60 11.12 -8.04 9.85
CA LYS A 60 11.88 -8.11 8.60
C LYS A 60 12.07 -9.56 8.24
N GLU A 61 11.79 -9.91 6.99
CA GLU A 61 11.99 -11.26 6.47
C GLU A 61 12.40 -11.21 5.00
N LYS A 62 12.72 -12.36 4.43
CA LYS A 62 13.07 -12.51 3.02
C LYS A 62 12.14 -13.53 2.40
N ILE A 63 11.42 -13.15 1.35
CA ILE A 63 10.48 -14.00 0.61
C ILE A 63 10.95 -14.00 -0.85
N ASN A 64 11.23 -15.18 -1.41
CA ASN A 64 11.71 -15.36 -2.80
C ASN A 64 12.91 -14.45 -3.16
N GLY A 65 13.77 -14.23 -2.14
CA GLY A 65 14.94 -13.37 -2.27
C GLY A 65 14.68 -11.86 -2.27
N ILE A 66 13.43 -11.42 -1.95
CA ILE A 66 13.02 -10.03 -1.77
C ILE A 66 12.98 -9.72 -0.27
N ASN A 67 13.57 -8.61 0.17
CA ASN A 67 13.44 -8.20 1.56
C ASN A 67 12.05 -7.59 1.78
N VAL A 68 11.36 -8.06 2.81
CA VAL A 68 10.02 -7.61 3.18
C VAL A 68 10.07 -6.99 4.56
N TYR A 69 9.70 -5.71 4.64
CA TYR A 69 9.56 -4.95 5.88
C TYR A 69 8.09 -4.87 6.23
N ARG A 70 7.70 -5.52 7.34
CA ARG A 70 6.30 -5.55 7.80
C ARG A 70 6.12 -4.71 9.02
N TYR A 71 5.00 -3.99 9.05
CA TYR A 71 4.60 -3.21 10.21
C TYR A 71 3.20 -3.57 10.65
N TRP A 72 2.93 -3.34 11.92
CA TRP A 72 1.65 -3.65 12.51
C TRP A 72 0.50 -2.90 11.84
N THR A 73 -0.66 -3.53 11.82
CA THR A 73 -1.93 -2.95 11.43
C THR A 73 -3.04 -3.49 12.33
N TYR A 74 -4.08 -2.73 12.54
CA TYR A 74 -5.32 -3.23 13.12
C TYR A 74 -5.99 -4.15 12.10
N ALA A 75 -5.82 -5.45 12.27
CA ALA A 75 -6.36 -6.45 11.35
C ALA A 75 -7.88 -6.58 11.51
N THR A 76 -8.62 -6.52 10.41
CA THR A 76 -10.08 -6.68 10.40
C THR A 76 -10.60 -7.06 9.02
N VAL A 77 -11.62 -7.91 8.98
CA VAL A 77 -12.48 -8.18 7.80
C VAL A 77 -13.89 -7.65 8.00
N SER A 78 -14.09 -6.82 9.01
CA SER A 78 -15.40 -6.22 9.28
C SER A 78 -15.96 -5.47 8.09
N LYS A 79 -17.25 -5.65 7.82
CA LYS A 79 -17.98 -4.82 6.85
C LYS A 79 -18.20 -3.38 7.35
N ASN A 80 -17.98 -3.11 8.64
CA ASN A 80 -18.11 -1.78 9.21
C ASN A 80 -17.04 -0.83 8.64
N PRO A 81 -17.45 0.26 7.95
CA PRO A 81 -16.53 1.20 7.30
C PRO A 81 -15.54 1.84 8.28
N PHE A 82 -15.98 2.11 9.52
CA PHE A 82 -15.12 2.71 10.54
C PHE A 82 -13.97 1.78 10.93
N LYS A 83 -14.25 0.48 11.17
CA LYS A 83 -13.20 -0.51 11.48
C LYS A 83 -12.20 -0.66 10.31
N ARG A 84 -12.69 -0.61 9.08
CA ARG A 84 -11.82 -0.63 7.88
C ARG A 84 -10.96 0.62 7.80
N ALA A 85 -11.52 1.79 8.06
CA ALA A 85 -10.76 3.04 8.11
C ALA A 85 -9.67 2.98 9.19
N VAL A 86 -9.98 2.50 10.40
CA VAL A 86 -8.99 2.30 11.48
C VAL A 86 -7.88 1.35 11.05
N SER A 87 -8.20 0.28 10.35
CA SER A 87 -7.19 -0.65 9.80
C SER A 87 -6.21 0.07 8.86
N MET A 88 -6.73 0.79 7.87
CA MET A 88 -5.91 1.53 6.90
C MET A 88 -5.08 2.63 7.55
N MET A 89 -5.69 3.39 8.45
CA MET A 89 -5.02 4.49 9.17
C MET A 89 -3.94 3.98 10.12
N SER A 90 -4.15 2.83 10.77
CA SER A 90 -3.14 2.24 11.66
C SER A 90 -1.86 1.89 10.90
N PHE A 91 -1.96 1.29 9.72
CA PHE A 91 -0.78 1.02 8.89
C PHE A 91 -0.17 2.32 8.34
N ALA A 92 -1.00 3.26 7.88
CA ALA A 92 -0.52 4.57 7.44
C ALA A 92 0.31 5.28 8.55
N THR A 93 -0.14 5.21 9.81
CA THR A 93 0.61 5.73 10.97
C THR A 93 1.92 4.98 11.19
N MET A 94 1.90 3.64 11.06
CA MET A 94 3.13 2.84 11.18
C MET A 94 4.16 3.19 10.10
N LEU A 95 3.74 3.53 8.88
CA LEU A 95 4.67 4.04 7.86
C LEU A 95 5.46 5.24 8.37
N TRP A 96 4.82 6.20 9.03
CA TRP A 96 5.49 7.38 9.60
C TRP A 96 6.45 7.02 10.74
N LEU A 97 6.01 6.17 11.67
CA LEU A 97 6.83 5.81 12.84
C LEU A 97 8.09 5.02 12.48
N PHE A 98 8.02 4.19 11.45
CA PHE A 98 9.10 3.25 11.12
C PHE A 98 9.86 3.58 9.83
N ALA A 99 9.33 4.43 8.96
CA ALA A 99 10.01 4.79 7.72
C ALA A 99 11.40 5.39 7.98
N PHE A 100 11.54 6.22 9.02
CA PHE A 100 12.82 6.81 9.41
C PHE A 100 13.84 5.78 9.92
N LYS A 101 13.38 4.59 10.35
CA LYS A 101 14.25 3.49 10.79
C LYS A 101 14.82 2.67 9.62
N ILE A 102 14.26 2.80 8.43
CA ILE A 102 14.79 2.14 7.24
C ILE A 102 15.99 2.96 6.74
N LYS A 103 17.17 2.67 7.28
CA LYS A 103 18.45 3.35 6.92
C LYS A 103 18.73 3.41 5.40
N LYS A 104 18.02 2.61 4.60
CA LYS A 104 18.21 2.50 3.15
C LYS A 104 17.20 3.31 2.32
N ILE A 105 16.26 4.07 2.92
CA ILE A 105 15.27 4.86 2.16
C ILE A 105 15.96 5.82 1.17
N GLN A 106 17.11 6.35 1.55
CA GLN A 106 17.88 7.25 0.68
C GLN A 106 18.49 6.55 -0.53
N GLY A 107 18.52 5.22 -0.55
CA GLY A 107 19.12 4.43 -1.64
C GLY A 107 18.13 3.90 -2.68
N TYR A 108 16.83 4.21 -2.59
CA TYR A 108 15.88 3.78 -3.62
C TYR A 108 15.79 4.78 -4.77
N ASP A 109 15.90 4.26 -6.00
CA ASP A 109 15.74 5.04 -7.24
C ASP A 109 14.28 5.39 -7.49
N ARG A 110 13.37 4.46 -7.16
CA ARG A 110 11.93 4.57 -7.35
C ARG A 110 11.17 3.96 -6.18
N VAL A 111 10.01 4.54 -5.89
CA VAL A 111 9.03 3.97 -4.94
C VAL A 111 7.73 3.73 -5.70
N ILE A 112 7.30 2.47 -5.75
CA ILE A 112 6.01 2.08 -6.32
C ILE A 112 5.02 1.99 -5.17
N ILE A 113 3.92 2.72 -5.26
CA ILE A 113 2.87 2.80 -4.24
C ILE A 113 1.60 2.18 -4.79
N GLN A 114 1.09 1.15 -4.10
CA GLN A 114 -0.17 0.52 -4.46
C GLN A 114 -1.36 1.34 -3.97
N SER A 115 -2.32 1.60 -4.85
CA SER A 115 -3.61 2.23 -4.55
C SER A 115 -4.75 1.36 -5.12
N PRO A 116 -5.84 1.12 -4.38
CA PRO A 116 -6.09 1.44 -2.99
C PRO A 116 -5.25 0.62 -1.99
N PRO A 117 -5.30 0.89 -0.66
CA PRO A 117 -6.15 1.86 0.05
C PRO A 117 -5.65 3.30 -0.02
N LEU A 118 -6.54 4.26 -0.32
CA LEU A 118 -6.18 5.68 -0.49
C LEU A 118 -5.47 6.30 0.73
N PRO A 119 -5.86 6.06 2.01
CA PRO A 119 -5.14 6.62 3.15
C PRO A 119 -3.69 6.16 3.23
N VAL A 120 -3.41 4.91 2.87
CA VAL A 120 -2.06 4.35 2.82
C VAL A 120 -1.26 4.97 1.68
N ALA A 121 -1.85 5.05 0.49
CA ALA A 121 -1.21 5.64 -0.69
C ALA A 121 -0.92 7.13 -0.50
N GLY A 122 -1.87 7.90 0.04
CA GLY A 122 -1.68 9.32 0.37
C GLY A 122 -0.59 9.54 1.40
N SER A 123 -0.56 8.73 2.45
CA SER A 123 0.50 8.73 3.46
C SER A 123 1.87 8.41 2.85
N ALA A 124 1.94 7.38 2.00
CA ALA A 124 3.17 6.98 1.32
C ALA A 124 3.68 8.07 0.36
N ILE A 125 2.80 8.71 -0.44
CA ILE A 125 3.16 9.85 -1.31
C ILE A 125 3.75 10.99 -0.47
N THR A 126 3.09 11.37 0.61
CA THR A 126 3.58 12.45 1.47
C THR A 126 4.96 12.10 2.01
N LEU A 127 5.13 10.90 2.52
CA LEU A 127 6.37 10.47 3.14
C LEU A 127 7.51 10.33 2.13
N PHE A 128 7.31 9.53 1.09
CA PHE A 128 8.40 9.19 0.15
C PHE A 128 8.68 10.31 -0.86
N LYS A 129 7.65 10.99 -1.37
CA LYS A 129 7.83 12.08 -2.33
C LYS A 129 8.16 13.41 -1.66
N LYS A 130 7.33 13.86 -0.70
CA LYS A 130 7.48 15.21 -0.14
C LYS A 130 8.60 15.29 0.89
N ILE A 131 8.75 14.28 1.76
CA ILE A 131 9.75 14.32 2.85
C ILE A 131 11.08 13.75 2.39
N PHE A 132 11.09 12.57 1.74
CA PHE A 132 12.34 11.93 1.33
C PHE A 132 12.77 12.26 -0.11
N GLY A 133 12.00 13.01 -0.88
CA GLY A 133 12.35 13.44 -2.23
C GLY A 133 12.55 12.28 -3.23
N ARG A 134 11.87 11.13 -3.01
CA ARG A 134 11.99 9.97 -3.90
C ARG A 134 11.04 10.10 -5.08
N LYS A 135 11.46 9.59 -6.23
CA LYS A 135 10.56 9.46 -7.38
C LYS A 135 9.53 8.37 -7.11
N THR A 136 8.25 8.72 -7.24
CA THR A 136 7.11 7.87 -6.89
C THR A 136 6.26 7.53 -8.10
N LEU A 137 5.94 6.24 -8.23
CA LEU A 137 5.00 5.72 -9.21
C LEU A 137 3.81 5.15 -8.47
N VAL A 138 2.59 5.46 -8.88
CA VAL A 138 1.38 4.93 -8.27
C VAL A 138 0.76 3.86 -9.17
N ASN A 139 0.62 2.66 -8.64
CA ASN A 139 -0.10 1.56 -9.27
C ASN A 139 -1.56 1.63 -8.84
N ILE A 140 -2.46 1.90 -9.78
CA ILE A 140 -3.89 1.97 -9.54
C ILE A 140 -4.52 0.66 -9.98
N SER A 141 -5.21 0.01 -9.07
CA SER A 141 -5.93 -1.23 -9.36
C SER A 141 -7.44 -1.10 -9.31
N ASP A 142 -7.91 0.05 -8.84
CA ASP A 142 -9.34 0.31 -8.66
C ASP A 142 -9.56 1.82 -8.49
N LEU A 143 -10.58 2.37 -9.14
CA LEU A 143 -10.92 3.80 -9.10
C LEU A 143 -11.73 4.11 -7.82
N TRP A 144 -11.02 4.31 -6.74
CA TRP A 144 -11.60 4.74 -5.48
C TRP A 144 -11.66 6.28 -5.39
N PRO A 145 -12.78 6.92 -4.95
CA PRO A 145 -13.94 6.33 -4.26
C PRO A 145 -15.08 5.87 -5.18
N LEU A 146 -14.95 5.99 -6.51
CA LEU A 146 -16.03 5.68 -7.45
C LEU A 146 -16.53 4.24 -7.31
N SER A 147 -15.64 3.26 -7.30
CA SER A 147 -16.00 1.86 -7.13
C SER A 147 -16.72 1.56 -5.80
N ALA A 148 -16.45 2.34 -4.74
CA ALA A 148 -17.20 2.21 -3.49
C ALA A 148 -18.66 2.71 -3.62
N VAL A 149 -18.90 3.69 -4.49
CA VAL A 149 -20.27 4.16 -4.83
C VAL A 149 -21.00 3.10 -5.64
N GLU A 150 -20.37 2.55 -6.66
CA GLU A 150 -20.95 1.50 -7.52
C GLU A 150 -21.31 0.25 -6.72
N LEU A 151 -20.50 -0.10 -5.72
CA LEU A 151 -20.79 -1.21 -4.80
C LEU A 151 -21.79 -0.88 -3.69
N GLY A 152 -22.38 0.34 -3.70
CA GLY A 152 -23.33 0.80 -2.69
C GLY A 152 -22.73 0.99 -1.28
N ALA A 153 -21.40 0.98 -1.16
CA ALA A 153 -20.71 1.13 0.13
C ALA A 153 -20.52 2.60 0.54
N MET A 154 -20.76 3.55 -0.40
CA MET A 154 -20.60 4.98 -0.18
C MET A 154 -21.60 5.75 -1.05
N ARG A 155 -22.07 6.91 -0.54
CA ARG A 155 -22.91 7.81 -1.32
C ARG A 155 -22.05 8.86 -2.00
N GLU A 156 -22.23 9.04 -3.30
CA GLU A 156 -21.62 10.12 -4.07
C GLU A 156 -22.04 11.50 -3.54
N GLY A 157 -21.11 12.45 -3.50
CA GLY A 157 -21.35 13.80 -2.96
C GLY A 157 -21.52 13.86 -1.45
N GLY A 158 -21.31 12.76 -0.74
CA GLY A 158 -21.29 12.75 0.72
C GLY A 158 -19.91 13.20 1.28
N LYS A 159 -19.88 13.72 2.50
CA LYS A 159 -18.62 14.19 3.15
C LYS A 159 -17.50 13.17 3.12
N ILE A 160 -17.80 11.89 3.28
CA ILE A 160 -16.80 10.80 3.24
C ILE A 160 -16.27 10.64 1.82
N TYR A 161 -17.15 10.66 0.81
CA TYR A 161 -16.78 10.64 -0.59
C TYR A 161 -15.83 11.79 -0.94
N ASP A 162 -16.17 13.02 -0.52
CA ASP A 162 -15.39 14.22 -0.80
C ASP A 162 -13.97 14.13 -0.21
N ILE A 163 -13.85 13.57 1.01
CA ILE A 163 -12.55 13.33 1.65
C ILE A 163 -11.72 12.33 0.84
N PHE A 164 -12.30 11.22 0.43
CA PHE A 164 -11.57 10.21 -0.37
C PHE A 164 -11.23 10.73 -1.77
N ALA A 165 -12.13 11.46 -2.42
CA ALA A 165 -11.87 12.11 -3.71
C ALA A 165 -10.78 13.20 -3.59
N TRP A 166 -10.69 13.90 -2.46
CA TRP A 166 -9.61 14.81 -2.19
C TRP A 166 -8.26 14.08 -2.04
N ILE A 167 -8.22 12.97 -1.28
CA ILE A 167 -7.03 12.14 -1.13
C ILE A 167 -6.58 11.57 -2.47
N GLU A 168 -7.51 11.07 -3.28
CA GLU A 168 -7.23 10.57 -4.63
C GLU A 168 -6.58 11.65 -5.50
N ARG A 169 -7.21 12.84 -5.61
CA ARG A 169 -6.65 13.97 -6.36
C ARG A 169 -5.27 14.39 -5.83
N TYR A 170 -5.08 14.34 -4.51
CA TYR A 170 -3.78 14.61 -3.89
C TYR A 170 -2.72 13.61 -4.35
N ILE A 171 -3.04 12.31 -4.36
CA ILE A 171 -2.15 11.24 -4.83
C ILE A 171 -1.76 11.48 -6.28
N TYR A 172 -2.73 11.67 -7.16
CA TYR A 172 -2.50 11.81 -8.60
C TYR A 172 -1.68 13.06 -8.95
N ARG A 173 -1.94 14.18 -8.29
CA ARG A 173 -1.20 15.43 -8.52
C ARG A 173 0.25 15.39 -8.02
N ASN A 174 0.58 14.50 -7.10
CA ASN A 174 1.91 14.44 -6.49
C ASN A 174 2.73 13.22 -6.90
N ALA A 175 2.17 12.26 -7.61
CA ALA A 175 2.91 11.15 -8.20
C ALA A 175 3.78 11.64 -9.38
N ASP A 176 4.95 11.03 -9.58
CA ASP A 176 5.80 11.28 -10.77
C ASP A 176 5.31 10.47 -11.97
N GLY A 177 4.50 9.45 -11.76
CA GLY A 177 3.86 8.66 -12.78
C GLY A 177 2.78 7.79 -12.20
N ILE A 178 1.81 7.45 -13.04
CA ILE A 178 0.66 6.61 -12.70
C ILE A 178 0.61 5.49 -13.72
N PHE A 179 0.31 4.29 -13.28
CA PHE A 179 0.02 3.17 -14.16
C PHE A 179 -1.10 2.32 -13.57
N GLY A 180 -1.88 1.74 -14.44
CA GLY A 180 -3.04 0.92 -14.09
C GLY A 180 -2.96 -0.46 -14.72
N GLN A 181 -4.00 -1.25 -14.51
CA GLN A 181 -4.11 -2.62 -15.00
C GLN A 181 -4.88 -2.74 -16.32
N SER A 182 -5.63 -1.71 -16.69
CA SER A 182 -6.37 -1.59 -17.94
C SER A 182 -6.34 -0.16 -18.43
N GLU A 183 -6.62 0.03 -19.72
CA GLU A 183 -6.75 1.36 -20.34
C GLU A 183 -7.90 2.18 -19.74
N GLU A 184 -8.91 1.52 -19.19
CA GLU A 184 -10.05 2.17 -18.53
C GLU A 184 -9.70 2.83 -17.18
N ILE A 185 -8.54 2.46 -16.60
CA ILE A 185 -8.08 2.97 -15.29
C ILE A 185 -7.12 4.15 -15.45
N ILE A 186 -6.56 4.35 -16.61
CA ILE A 186 -5.60 5.40 -16.93
C ILE A 186 -6.26 6.49 -17.75
#